data_39f5c04da35d2399c020a7bf4f9b09af
#
_entry.id   39f5c04da35d2399c020a7bf4f9b09af
#
_cell.length_a   1.000
_cell.length_b   1.000
_cell.length_c   1.000
_cell.angle_alpha   90.00
_cell.angle_beta   90.00
_cell.angle_gamma   90.00
#
_symmetry.space_group_name_H-M   'P 1'
#
loop_
_entity.id
_entity.type
_entity.pdbx_description
1 polymer ?
#
loop_
_entity_poly.entity_id
_entity_poly.type
_entity_poly.pdbx_seq_one_letter_code
_entity_poly.pdbx_strand_id
1 'polypeptide(L)'
;MDFILDQINSDILRLGEAYLRIKVRPGAAKTAVRGSLDTEEGQTIKIDVAAPPEKGKANEELIRYLAKELLVSKDKIKIISGAGEKVKLVKISSRMKRE
;
A
#
# COMPACT_ATOMS: atom_id res chain seq x y z
N MET A 1 -10.39 8.08 10.46
CA MET A 1 -10.17 6.64 10.71
C MET A 1 -10.28 5.86 9.43
N ASP A 2 -9.28 5.12 9.13
CA ASP A 2 -9.27 4.40 7.88
C ASP A 2 -9.56 2.92 8.12
N PHE A 3 -10.78 2.55 7.84
CA PHE A 3 -11.28 1.22 8.07
C PHE A 3 -10.51 0.16 7.27
N ILE A 4 -10.12 0.52 6.04
CA ILE A 4 -9.39 -0.38 5.17
C ILE A 4 -8.01 -0.67 5.74
N LEU A 5 -7.32 0.35 6.20
CA LEU A 5 -5.99 0.18 6.77
C LEU A 5 -6.04 -0.59 8.09
N ASP A 6 -7.10 -0.40 8.87
CA ASP A 6 -7.29 -1.17 10.09
C ASP A 6 -7.43 -2.66 9.78
N GLN A 7 -8.15 -2.99 8.73
CA GLN A 7 -8.33 -4.36 8.31
C GLN A 7 -7.01 -4.98 7.89
N ILE A 8 -6.22 -4.25 7.13
CA ILE A 8 -4.92 -4.71 6.67
C ILE A 8 -3.99 -4.93 7.86
N ASN A 9 -4.00 -4.00 8.79
CA ASN A 9 -3.15 -4.13 9.97
C ASN A 9 -3.51 -5.37 10.78
N SER A 10 -4.79 -5.65 10.88
CA SER A 10 -5.26 -6.84 11.57
C SER A 10 -4.77 -8.11 10.86
N ASP A 11 -4.81 -8.12 9.53
CA ASP A 11 -4.33 -9.26 8.77
C ASP A 11 -2.83 -9.47 8.97
N ILE A 12 -2.07 -8.39 8.99
CA ILE A 12 -0.62 -8.49 9.20
C ILE A 12 -0.32 -9.07 10.57
N LEU A 13 -1.04 -8.62 11.59
CA LEU A 13 -0.84 -9.12 12.95
C LEU A 13 -1.19 -10.60 13.06
N ARG A 14 -2.24 -11.02 12.37
CA ARG A 14 -2.72 -12.39 12.46
C ARG A 14 -1.92 -13.35 11.58
N LEU A 15 -1.59 -12.92 10.36
CA LEU A 15 -1.00 -13.80 9.36
C LEU A 15 0.49 -13.59 9.14
N GLY A 16 1.04 -12.48 9.62
CA GLY A 16 2.44 -12.18 9.44
C GLY A 16 2.75 -11.44 8.16
N GLU A 17 1.79 -11.34 7.25
CA GLU A 17 1.98 -10.63 6.00
C GLU A 17 0.63 -10.33 5.36
N ALA A 18 0.64 -9.42 4.40
CA ALA A 18 -0.54 -9.11 3.61
C ALA A 18 -0.11 -8.77 2.20
N TYR A 19 -0.95 -9.09 1.23
CA TYR A 19 -0.74 -8.73 -0.16
C TYR A 19 -1.86 -7.79 -0.55
N LEU A 20 -1.50 -6.62 -1.08
CA LEU A 20 -2.46 -5.58 -1.41
C LEU A 20 -2.38 -5.25 -2.88
N ARG A 21 -3.54 -5.21 -3.53
CA ARG A 21 -3.63 -4.68 -4.88
C ARG A 21 -4.02 -3.22 -4.72
N ILE A 22 -3.16 -2.33 -5.20
CA ILE A 22 -3.33 -0.89 -4.98
C ILE A 22 -3.36 -0.18 -6.32
N LYS A 23 -4.41 0.61 -6.53
CA LYS A 23 -4.49 1.49 -7.68
C LYS A 23 -4.11 2.89 -7.23
N VAL A 24 -3.02 3.43 -7.78
CA VAL A 24 -2.52 4.72 -7.36
C VAL A 24 -2.95 5.82 -8.32
N ARG A 25 -3.14 7.01 -7.79
CA ARG A 25 -3.39 8.21 -8.57
C ARG A 25 -2.40 9.27 -8.11
N PRO A 26 -1.30 9.47 -8.87
CA PRO A 26 -0.31 10.48 -8.50
C PRO A 26 -0.81 11.89 -8.79
N GLY A 27 -0.08 12.87 -8.33
CA GLY A 27 -0.43 14.26 -8.57
C GLY A 27 -1.46 14.82 -7.64
N ALA A 28 -1.82 14.09 -6.59
CA ALA A 28 -2.78 14.58 -5.60
C ALA A 28 -2.10 15.56 -4.66
N ALA A 29 -2.92 16.37 -3.99
CA ALA A 29 -2.40 17.31 -3.02
C ALA A 29 -1.99 16.61 -1.72
N LYS A 30 -2.53 15.43 -1.47
CA LYS A 30 -2.33 14.72 -0.22
C LYS A 30 -2.41 13.22 -0.47
N THR A 31 -1.56 12.46 0.19
CA THR A 31 -1.59 11.01 0.09
C THR A 31 -2.62 10.46 1.06
N ALA A 32 -3.57 9.70 0.56
CA ALA A 32 -4.64 9.15 1.38
C ALA A 32 -5.37 8.04 0.63
N VAL A 33 -5.91 7.10 1.39
CA VAL A 33 -6.79 6.08 0.84
C VAL A 33 -8.10 6.75 0.42
N ARG A 34 -8.55 6.47 -0.79
CA ARG A 34 -9.81 7.01 -1.30
C ARG A 34 -10.96 6.03 -1.17
N GLY A 35 -10.66 4.74 -1.10
CA GLY A 35 -11.68 3.73 -1.02
C GLY A 35 -11.19 2.43 -1.58
N SER A 36 -12.10 1.52 -1.85
CA SER A 36 -11.74 0.25 -2.43
C SER A 36 -12.75 -0.13 -3.49
N LEU A 37 -12.36 -1.11 -4.29
CA LEU A 37 -13.12 -1.53 -5.45
C LEU A 37 -12.96 -3.04 -5.56
N ASP A 38 -14.06 -3.75 -5.71
CA ASP A 38 -14.01 -5.18 -5.94
C ASP A 38 -13.83 -5.43 -7.43
N THR A 39 -12.86 -6.27 -7.77
CA THR A 39 -12.60 -6.64 -9.14
C THR A 39 -12.56 -8.14 -9.23
N GLU A 40 -12.46 -8.66 -10.43
CA GLU A 40 -12.34 -10.10 -10.64
C GLU A 40 -11.06 -10.65 -10.01
N GLU A 41 -10.07 -9.77 -9.84
CA GLU A 41 -8.79 -10.17 -9.26
C GLU A 41 -8.75 -9.94 -7.76
N GLY A 42 -9.86 -9.49 -7.18
CA GLY A 42 -9.94 -9.25 -5.76
C GLY A 42 -10.15 -7.79 -5.44
N GLN A 43 -10.08 -7.47 -4.17
CA GLN A 43 -10.26 -6.11 -3.71
C GLN A 43 -9.06 -5.26 -4.10
N THR A 44 -9.34 -4.09 -4.65
CA THR A 44 -8.31 -3.14 -5.03
C THR A 44 -8.49 -1.87 -4.20
N ILE A 45 -7.44 -1.44 -3.54
CA ILE A 45 -7.47 -0.24 -2.69
C ILE A 45 -7.02 0.94 -3.54
N LYS A 46 -7.81 2.00 -3.54
CA LYS A 46 -7.48 3.21 -4.31
C LYS A 46 -6.80 4.21 -3.40
N ILE A 47 -5.58 4.61 -3.78
CA ILE A 47 -4.79 5.53 -2.97
C ILE A 47 -4.35 6.70 -3.84
N ASP A 48 -4.69 7.92 -3.38
CA ASP A 48 -4.14 9.13 -3.97
C ASP A 48 -2.74 9.32 -3.42
N VAL A 49 -1.82 9.74 -4.28
CA VAL A 49 -0.43 9.88 -3.91
C VAL A 49 0.05 11.28 -4.22
N ALA A 50 0.54 11.97 -3.20
CA ALA A 50 1.05 13.34 -3.31
C ALA A 50 2.50 13.31 -3.82
N ALA A 51 2.64 12.98 -5.10
CA ALA A 51 3.93 12.92 -5.75
C ALA A 51 3.69 13.10 -7.25
N PRO A 52 4.68 13.66 -7.97
CA PRO A 52 4.52 13.80 -9.41
C PRO A 52 4.49 12.42 -10.07
N PRO A 53 3.89 12.30 -11.25
CA PRO A 53 3.84 11.03 -11.97
C PRO A 53 5.16 10.73 -12.65
N GLU A 54 6.22 10.79 -11.87
CA GLU A 54 7.56 10.52 -12.35
C GLU A 54 8.00 9.17 -11.81
N LYS A 55 8.83 8.53 -12.59
CA LYS A 55 9.30 7.20 -12.27
C LYS A 55 9.90 7.17 -10.87
N GLY A 56 9.39 6.27 -10.06
CA GLY A 56 9.91 6.06 -8.73
C GLY A 56 9.37 6.98 -7.66
N LYS A 57 8.91 8.17 -8.04
CA LYS A 57 8.45 9.12 -7.03
C LYS A 57 7.16 8.68 -6.36
N ALA A 58 6.20 8.23 -7.16
CA ALA A 58 4.92 7.77 -6.61
C ALA A 58 5.14 6.51 -5.76
N ASN A 59 6.04 5.63 -6.20
CA ASN A 59 6.33 4.41 -5.45
C ASN A 59 6.95 4.72 -4.09
N GLU A 60 7.89 5.66 -4.05
CA GLU A 60 8.51 6.06 -2.80
C GLU A 60 7.49 6.63 -1.82
N GLU A 61 6.62 7.49 -2.33
CA GLU A 61 5.61 8.10 -1.47
C GLU A 61 4.58 7.06 -0.99
N LEU A 62 4.20 6.13 -1.87
CA LEU A 62 3.28 5.07 -1.49
C LEU A 62 3.88 4.24 -0.35
N ILE A 63 5.13 3.86 -0.47
CA ILE A 63 5.80 3.06 0.56
C ILE A 63 5.90 3.83 1.85
N ARG A 64 6.27 5.13 1.78
CA ARG A 64 6.36 5.97 2.96
C ARG A 64 5.00 6.04 3.68
N TYR A 65 3.94 6.24 2.92
CA TYR A 65 2.60 6.35 3.47
C TYR A 65 2.17 5.05 4.16
N LEU A 66 2.35 3.93 3.47
CA LEU A 66 1.96 2.64 4.03
C LEU A 66 2.77 2.29 5.27
N ALA A 67 4.06 2.58 5.25
CA ALA A 67 4.91 2.32 6.40
C ALA A 67 4.43 3.08 7.63
N LYS A 68 4.08 4.34 7.42
CA LYS A 68 3.62 5.18 8.51
C LYS A 68 2.27 4.72 9.04
N GLU A 69 1.34 4.46 8.13
CA GLU A 69 -0.02 4.11 8.52
C GLU A 69 -0.11 2.72 9.14
N LEU A 70 0.72 1.81 8.69
CA LEU A 70 0.68 0.43 9.18
C LEU A 70 1.72 0.16 10.25
N LEU A 71 2.53 1.17 10.58
CA LEU A 71 3.53 1.07 11.64
C LEU A 71 4.52 -0.06 11.39
N VAL A 72 4.98 -0.16 10.15
CA VAL A 72 6.04 -1.08 9.78
C VAL A 72 7.17 -0.27 9.16
N SER A 73 8.38 -0.83 9.13
CA SER A 73 9.48 -0.15 8.48
C SER A 73 9.35 -0.30 6.97
N LYS A 74 9.95 0.64 6.24
CA LYS A 74 9.82 0.67 4.78
C LYS A 74 10.35 -0.60 4.14
N ASP A 75 11.36 -1.22 4.72
CA ASP A 75 11.94 -2.42 4.14
C ASP A 75 11.03 -3.64 4.25
N LYS A 76 9.92 -3.51 4.97
CA LYS A 76 8.92 -4.56 5.04
C LYS A 76 7.87 -4.43 3.95
N ILE A 77 7.96 -3.40 3.14
CA ILE A 77 6.99 -3.13 2.09
C ILE A 77 7.67 -3.28 0.75
N LYS A 78 7.16 -4.17 -0.08
CA LYS A 78 7.76 -4.45 -1.39
C LYS A 78 6.70 -4.38 -2.48
N ILE A 79 7.01 -3.68 -3.55
CA ILE A 79 6.16 -3.69 -4.72
C ILE A 79 6.63 -4.87 -5.56
N ILE A 80 5.83 -5.93 -5.60
CA ILE A 80 6.27 -7.16 -6.25
C ILE A 80 5.79 -7.27 -7.69
N SER A 81 4.91 -6.37 -8.12
CA SER A 81 4.41 -6.38 -9.48
C SER A 81 3.83 -5.01 -9.80
N GLY A 82 3.96 -4.59 -11.05
CA GLY A 82 3.35 -3.35 -11.51
C GLY A 82 4.01 -2.07 -11.05
N ALA A 83 5.33 -2.11 -10.80
CA ALA A 83 6.03 -0.93 -10.30
C ALA A 83 5.88 0.28 -11.23
N GLY A 84 5.80 0.05 -12.54
CA GLY A 84 5.61 1.13 -13.50
C GLY A 84 4.17 1.36 -13.90
N GLU A 85 3.23 0.67 -13.25
CA GLU A 85 1.82 0.71 -13.61
C GLU A 85 1.01 1.43 -12.55
N LYS A 86 -0.24 1.77 -12.92
CA LYS A 86 -1.14 2.37 -11.95
C LYS A 86 -1.62 1.37 -10.92
N VAL A 87 -1.75 0.11 -11.31
CA VAL A 87 -2.15 -0.94 -10.38
C VAL A 87 -0.91 -1.72 -9.99
N LYS A 88 -0.66 -1.78 -8.70
CA LYS A 88 0.54 -2.42 -8.17
C LYS A 88 0.14 -3.49 -7.16
N LEU A 89 0.92 -4.55 -7.12
CA LEU A 89 0.77 -5.57 -6.09
C LEU A 89 1.86 -5.37 -5.08
N VAL A 90 1.47 -5.17 -3.83
CA VAL A 90 2.38 -4.80 -2.75
C VAL A 90 2.31 -5.85 -1.66
N LYS A 91 3.47 -6.32 -1.23
CA LYS A 91 3.57 -7.24 -0.11
C LYS A 91 4.04 -6.49 1.11
N ILE A 92 3.35 -6.69 2.22
CA ILE A 92 3.72 -6.08 3.49
C ILE A 92 3.96 -7.18 4.50
N SER A 93 5.14 -7.20 5.08
CA SER A 93 5.51 -8.19 6.09
C SER A 93 5.33 -7.63 7.47
N SER A 94 5.17 -8.52 8.44
CA SER A 94 5.04 -8.10 9.83
C SER A 94 6.31 -7.40 10.28
N ARG A 95 6.16 -6.37 11.10
CA ARG A 95 7.32 -5.73 11.71
C ARG A 95 7.93 -6.59 12.80
N MET A 96 7.18 -7.60 13.25
CA MET A 96 7.68 -8.52 14.25
C MET A 96 8.62 -9.50 13.60
N LYS A 97 9.83 -9.56 14.14
CA LYS A 97 10.81 -10.48 13.62
C LYS A 97 10.63 -11.84 14.31
N ARG A 98 10.68 -12.88 13.52
CA ARG A 98 10.59 -14.24 14.06
C ARG A 98 11.97 -14.84 14.14
N GLU A 99 12.25 -15.53 15.21
CA GLU A 99 13.54 -16.14 15.41
C GLU A 99 13.59 -17.59 15.05
#